data_cfebb6f375aa957968fe308e62338c50
#
_entry.id   cfebb6f375aa957968fe308e62338c50
#
_cell.length_a   1.000
_cell.length_b   1.000
_cell.length_c   1.000
_cell.angle_alpha   90.00
_cell.angle_beta   90.00
_cell.angle_gamma   90.00
#
_symmetry.space_group_name_H-M   'P 1'
#
loop_
_entity.id
_entity.type
_entity.pdbx_description
1 polymer ?
#
loop_
_entity_poly.entity_id
_entity_poly.type
_entity_poly.pdbx_seq_one_letter_code
_entity_poly.pdbx_strand_id
1 'polypeptide(L)'
;MKIKKLFPFAASAFFCSLSLSANVLYWVDATSYFNADASGKIDGTSIWNIARDFSSTEKSEYSDNYNWATGYTVKEVSAQDSVSGQTTVYYVPVYEYASTVTAPDENTDVYFKCDDFSNGSDSIGYRYRIAGSISLGADTTVKSINIQRTDDNWLMFRTNGHDLTILEDVVYNSYAVALIGSSSSTNIKVGGNVRVLGSGGLSRYNAFRLGGDGVGSIKIGGGIIFEKQTRMQLTTAGNASVFDNPQSVVSGIADFSGYAARLDLGRRSGAIEQFYSFGGLSGSNSDAVISTDAETDSNGLVSTLVLANSSDAVFAGKITNPTTAEDNASTILTNTVNVVMNGSAAQTLSGDNDFRGYVTVQSGTLLLRTASGASHGKLTLNGGKFGAIGNASFASAEWNGGSIGFFNTDDAIALMTPETVTINGEFLKAGSSKIAVDFNGVDTYDLIDNGQWYDLIEAASLSGFSDEADDDFIAVNLSDGYAEFQWVDGDFGKVLQVSFSSVPEPAAFAALFGLLALFAAARKRF
;
A
#
# COMPACT_ATOMS: atom_id res chain seq x y z
N MET A 1 -36.71 -49.18 42.40
CA MET A 1 -35.61 -48.34 42.83
C MET A 1 -35.48 -47.20 41.79
N LYS A 2 -36.00 -46.01 42.13
CA LYS A 2 -36.08 -44.84 41.20
C LYS A 2 -34.89 -43.94 41.44
N ILE A 3 -34.04 -43.77 40.42
CA ILE A 3 -32.91 -42.85 40.41
C ILE A 3 -33.42 -41.48 39.93
N LYS A 4 -33.44 -40.51 40.78
CA LYS A 4 -33.71 -39.10 40.47
C LYS A 4 -32.49 -38.51 39.79
N LYS A 5 -32.63 -38.05 38.52
CA LYS A 5 -31.64 -37.18 37.87
C LYS A 5 -31.73 -35.79 38.43
N LEU A 6 -30.67 -35.32 39.07
CA LEU A 6 -30.45 -33.91 39.38
C LEU A 6 -30.01 -33.21 38.07
N PHE A 7 -30.73 -32.17 37.68
CA PHE A 7 -30.29 -31.20 36.70
C PHE A 7 -29.42 -30.14 37.40
N PRO A 8 -28.24 -29.82 36.87
CA PRO A 8 -27.54 -28.63 37.37
C PRO A 8 -28.16 -27.40 36.72
N PHE A 9 -28.59 -26.46 37.53
CA PHE A 9 -28.94 -25.11 37.17
C PHE A 9 -27.64 -24.41 36.64
N ALA A 10 -27.57 -24.14 35.36
CA ALA A 10 -26.60 -23.24 34.81
C ALA A 10 -27.07 -21.81 35.14
N ALA A 11 -26.37 -21.15 36.05
CA ALA A 11 -26.50 -19.73 36.27
C ALA A 11 -25.97 -18.99 35.03
N SER A 12 -26.88 -18.55 34.18
CA SER A 12 -26.55 -17.60 33.11
C SER A 12 -26.19 -16.28 33.76
N ALA A 13 -24.91 -16.00 33.89
CA ALA A 13 -24.43 -14.66 34.17
C ALA A 13 -24.83 -13.78 32.98
N PHE A 14 -25.85 -12.97 33.17
CA PHE A 14 -26.17 -11.85 32.31
C PHE A 14 -25.01 -10.85 32.45
N PHE A 15 -24.04 -10.93 31.56
CA PHE A 15 -23.16 -9.81 31.28
C PHE A 15 -24.03 -8.75 30.63
N CYS A 16 -24.55 -7.83 31.42
CA CYS A 16 -24.99 -6.55 30.91
C CYS A 16 -23.75 -5.85 30.37
N SER A 17 -23.50 -5.98 29.08
CA SER A 17 -22.58 -5.10 28.39
C SER A 17 -23.21 -3.71 28.45
N LEU A 18 -22.78 -2.92 29.45
CA LEU A 18 -22.90 -1.48 29.36
C LEU A 18 -22.16 -1.10 28.06
N SER A 19 -22.91 -0.91 26.98
CA SER A 19 -22.42 -0.17 25.85
C SER A 19 -22.18 1.25 26.38
N LEU A 20 -20.96 1.54 26.79
CA LEU A 20 -20.51 2.91 26.91
C LEU A 20 -20.74 3.51 25.51
N SER A 21 -21.75 4.36 25.39
CA SER A 21 -21.94 5.15 24.18
C SER A 21 -20.65 5.95 23.99
N ALA A 22 -19.98 5.73 22.88
CA ALA A 22 -18.79 6.50 22.53
C ALA A 22 -19.15 7.98 22.60
N ASN A 23 -18.34 8.77 23.29
CA ASN A 23 -18.46 10.21 23.25
C ASN A 23 -18.12 10.68 21.84
N VAL A 24 -19.01 11.43 21.21
CA VAL A 24 -18.77 12.03 19.91
C VAL A 24 -18.42 13.49 20.13
N LEU A 25 -17.23 13.91 19.67
CA LEU A 25 -16.81 15.29 19.75
C LEU A 25 -16.48 15.84 18.37
N TYR A 26 -17.00 17.04 18.07
CA TYR A 26 -16.73 17.77 16.85
C TYR A 26 -15.76 18.90 17.13
N TRP A 27 -14.66 18.95 16.35
CA TRP A 27 -13.75 20.07 16.42
C TRP A 27 -14.35 21.30 15.75
N VAL A 28 -14.40 22.40 16.46
CA VAL A 28 -14.86 23.69 15.98
C VAL A 28 -13.71 24.69 16.10
N ASP A 29 -13.22 25.18 14.96
CA ASP A 29 -12.18 26.21 14.97
C ASP A 29 -12.77 27.56 15.39
N ALA A 30 -12.27 28.09 16.52
CA ALA A 30 -12.72 29.36 17.07
C ALA A 30 -12.20 30.60 16.30
N THR A 31 -11.22 30.45 15.41
CA THR A 31 -10.59 31.57 14.70
C THR A 31 -11.30 31.94 13.40
N SER A 32 -12.24 31.13 12.96
CA SER A 32 -12.98 31.30 11.70
C SER A 32 -14.33 32.00 11.90
N TYR A 33 -14.33 33.18 12.50
CA TYR A 33 -15.58 33.95 12.71
C TYR A 33 -15.79 34.99 11.62
N PHE A 34 -17.03 35.10 11.18
CA PHE A 34 -17.50 36.19 10.32
C PHE A 34 -17.99 37.37 11.14
N ASN A 35 -17.68 38.57 10.69
CA ASN A 35 -18.26 39.78 11.23
C ASN A 35 -19.49 40.18 10.40
N ALA A 36 -20.69 40.08 10.95
CA ALA A 36 -21.82 40.83 10.47
C ALA A 36 -21.71 42.27 10.96
N ASP A 37 -22.00 43.24 10.12
CA ASP A 37 -22.14 44.62 10.62
C ASP A 37 -23.39 44.73 11.54
N ALA A 38 -23.54 45.87 12.23
CA ALA A 38 -24.64 46.09 13.16
C ALA A 38 -26.04 46.07 12.49
N SER A 39 -26.13 45.99 11.14
CA SER A 39 -27.35 45.85 10.37
C SER A 39 -27.66 44.41 9.96
N GLY A 40 -26.83 43.46 10.31
CA GLY A 40 -26.95 42.07 9.88
C GLY A 40 -26.54 41.84 8.43
N LYS A 41 -25.97 42.86 7.77
CA LYS A 41 -25.43 42.72 6.43
C LYS A 41 -24.05 42.12 6.48
N ILE A 42 -23.84 41.16 5.61
CA ILE A 42 -22.58 40.46 5.44
C ILE A 42 -21.86 41.12 4.30
N ASP A 43 -20.75 41.78 4.55
CA ASP A 43 -19.84 42.11 3.47
C ASP A 43 -19.15 40.81 3.02
N GLY A 44 -18.76 40.72 1.75
CA GLY A 44 -18.26 39.49 1.14
C GLY A 44 -17.05 38.84 1.83
N THR A 45 -16.65 39.32 3.03
CA THR A 45 -15.55 38.79 3.82
C THR A 45 -15.99 38.19 5.16
N SER A 46 -17.30 38.21 5.52
CA SER A 46 -17.72 38.04 6.92
C SER A 46 -18.94 37.17 7.19
N ILE A 47 -19.17 36.06 6.50
CA ILE A 47 -20.33 35.16 6.75
C ILE A 47 -20.28 34.35 8.07
N TRP A 48 -19.15 34.27 8.76
CA TRP A 48 -18.89 33.28 9.83
C TRP A 48 -19.51 33.57 11.20
N ASN A 49 -19.82 34.83 11.51
CA ASN A 49 -20.41 35.17 12.79
C ASN A 49 -21.89 34.85 12.93
N ILE A 50 -22.56 34.50 11.83
CA ILE A 50 -24.02 34.22 11.84
C ILE A 50 -24.33 32.83 12.40
N ALA A 51 -23.40 31.91 12.29
CA ALA A 51 -23.60 30.53 12.77
C ALA A 51 -23.67 30.43 14.31
N ARG A 52 -23.18 31.46 15.00
CA ARG A 52 -23.19 31.51 16.46
C ARG A 52 -23.50 32.96 16.90
N ASP A 53 -24.57 33.17 17.63
CA ASP A 53 -24.96 34.44 18.25
C ASP A 53 -24.01 34.74 19.42
N PHE A 54 -22.74 35.07 19.12
CA PHE A 54 -21.76 35.42 20.15
C PHE A 54 -21.75 36.92 20.42
N SER A 55 -21.89 37.27 21.68
CA SER A 55 -21.51 38.59 22.14
C SER A 55 -19.98 38.80 22.03
N SER A 56 -19.53 40.04 21.92
CA SER A 56 -18.11 40.36 21.82
C SER A 56 -17.27 39.87 23.04
N THR A 57 -17.93 39.61 24.17
CA THR A 57 -17.32 39.11 25.40
C THR A 57 -17.04 37.61 25.31
N GLU A 58 -17.96 36.84 24.68
CA GLU A 58 -17.78 35.41 24.49
C GLU A 58 -16.65 35.08 23.49
N LYS A 59 -16.34 35.99 22.57
CA LYS A 59 -15.22 35.83 21.63
C LYS A 59 -13.86 35.73 22.32
N SER A 60 -13.65 36.47 23.40
CA SER A 60 -12.37 36.45 24.13
C SER A 60 -12.20 35.26 25.04
N GLU A 61 -13.30 34.66 25.51
CA GLU A 61 -13.25 33.48 26.37
C GLU A 61 -13.03 32.19 25.58
N TYR A 62 -13.37 32.19 24.28
CA TYR A 62 -13.26 31.00 23.42
C TYR A 62 -11.98 31.00 22.57
N SER A 63 -11.24 32.10 22.49
CA SER A 63 -9.96 32.14 21.75
C SER A 63 -8.88 31.26 22.38
N ASP A 64 -8.98 30.98 23.68
CA ASP A 64 -7.96 30.26 24.45
C ASP A 64 -8.39 28.83 24.84
N ASN A 65 -9.65 28.46 24.62
CA ASN A 65 -10.15 27.13 24.96
C ASN A 65 -10.67 26.39 23.71
N TYR A 66 -10.10 25.24 23.46
CA TYR A 66 -10.47 24.31 22.40
C TYR A 66 -11.95 23.92 22.51
N ASN A 67 -12.74 24.24 21.50
CA ASN A 67 -14.17 24.01 21.55
C ASN A 67 -14.53 22.68 20.92
N TRP A 68 -14.66 21.69 21.75
CA TRP A 68 -15.27 20.42 21.35
C TRP A 68 -16.78 20.50 21.50
N ALA A 69 -17.50 20.46 20.39
CA ALA A 69 -18.96 20.38 20.38
C ALA A 69 -19.42 18.93 20.55
N THR A 70 -20.49 18.72 21.28
CA THR A 70 -21.12 17.41 21.50
C THR A 70 -22.17 17.07 20.41
N GLY A 71 -22.58 18.06 19.63
CA GLY A 71 -23.54 17.90 18.56
C GLY A 71 -23.66 19.18 17.74
N TYR A 72 -24.51 19.15 16.73
CA TYR A 72 -24.88 20.35 15.99
C TYR A 72 -26.27 20.19 15.35
N THR A 73 -26.93 21.33 15.17
CA THR A 73 -28.14 21.47 14.35
C THR A 73 -27.84 22.35 13.15
N VAL A 74 -28.63 22.25 12.08
CA VAL A 74 -28.48 23.09 10.90
C VAL A 74 -29.54 24.20 10.95
N LYS A 75 -29.10 25.46 10.92
CA LYS A 75 -29.97 26.63 10.89
C LYS A 75 -29.93 27.26 9.50
N GLU A 76 -31.08 27.62 8.98
CA GLU A 76 -31.22 28.43 7.78
C GLU A 76 -30.98 29.91 8.12
N VAL A 77 -30.11 30.55 7.37
CA VAL A 77 -29.77 31.97 7.53
C VAL A 77 -29.82 32.63 6.18
N SER A 78 -30.58 33.74 6.08
CA SER A 78 -30.67 34.55 4.89
C SER A 78 -29.73 35.75 4.97
N ALA A 79 -28.86 35.93 3.98
CA ALA A 79 -27.99 37.08 3.88
C ALA A 79 -28.22 37.82 2.57
N GLN A 80 -28.24 39.15 2.60
CA GLN A 80 -28.38 40.01 1.44
C GLN A 80 -27.00 40.56 1.04
N ASP A 81 -26.60 40.31 -0.22
CA ASP A 81 -25.41 40.90 -0.77
C ASP A 81 -25.52 42.43 -0.81
N SER A 82 -24.56 43.13 -0.19
CA SER A 82 -24.63 44.60 -0.06
C SER A 82 -24.42 45.35 -1.37
N VAL A 83 -23.88 44.70 -2.41
CA VAL A 83 -23.60 45.30 -3.71
C VAL A 83 -24.72 45.01 -4.70
N SER A 84 -25.17 43.77 -4.80
CA SER A 84 -26.19 43.32 -5.74
C SER A 84 -27.61 43.41 -5.16
N GLY A 85 -27.78 43.51 -3.84
CA GLY A 85 -29.06 43.45 -3.15
C GLY A 85 -29.73 42.07 -3.19
N GLN A 86 -29.06 41.06 -3.71
CA GLN A 86 -29.61 39.71 -3.84
C GLN A 86 -29.58 39.00 -2.48
N THR A 87 -30.66 38.35 -2.10
CA THR A 87 -30.74 37.56 -0.88
C THR A 87 -30.36 36.11 -1.18
N THR A 88 -29.38 35.60 -0.48
CA THR A 88 -28.96 34.19 -0.55
C THR A 88 -29.26 33.50 0.77
N VAL A 89 -29.77 32.28 0.67
CA VAL A 89 -30.07 31.42 1.83
C VAL A 89 -28.90 30.49 2.07
N TYR A 90 -28.42 30.49 3.29
CA TYR A 90 -27.32 29.61 3.76
C TYR A 90 -27.82 28.66 4.83
N TYR A 91 -27.27 27.48 4.86
CA TYR A 91 -27.50 26.51 5.91
C TYR A 91 -26.22 26.40 6.73
N VAL A 92 -26.28 26.82 7.99
CA VAL A 92 -25.10 26.88 8.87
C VAL A 92 -25.25 25.96 10.08
N PRO A 93 -24.21 25.24 10.50
CA PRO A 93 -24.28 24.43 11.70
C PRO A 93 -24.27 25.32 12.96
N VAL A 94 -25.16 25.01 13.86
CA VAL A 94 -25.17 25.54 15.22
C VAL A 94 -24.70 24.42 16.15
N TYR A 95 -23.52 24.59 16.72
CA TYR A 95 -22.91 23.57 17.55
C TYR A 95 -23.47 23.57 18.97
N GLU A 96 -23.62 22.37 19.50
CA GLU A 96 -24.02 22.15 20.88
C GLU A 96 -22.78 21.83 21.72
N TYR A 97 -22.65 22.46 22.87
CA TYR A 97 -21.50 22.27 23.77
C TYR A 97 -21.97 21.70 25.09
N ALA A 98 -21.20 20.74 25.61
CA ALA A 98 -21.38 20.33 26.99
C ALA A 98 -21.00 21.48 27.95
N SER A 99 -21.62 21.52 29.10
CA SER A 99 -21.29 22.50 30.17
C SER A 99 -19.85 22.35 30.71
N THR A 100 -19.22 21.21 30.47
CA THR A 100 -17.80 20.94 30.74
C THR A 100 -17.19 20.33 29.51
N VAL A 101 -16.23 21.03 28.88
CA VAL A 101 -15.45 20.48 27.76
C VAL A 101 -14.35 19.61 28.34
N THR A 102 -14.46 18.30 28.13
CA THR A 102 -13.35 17.38 28.38
C THR A 102 -12.55 17.21 27.11
N ALA A 103 -11.22 17.16 27.22
CA ALA A 103 -10.36 16.80 26.10
C ALA A 103 -10.77 15.40 25.59
N PRO A 104 -10.60 15.11 24.27
CA PRO A 104 -10.82 13.77 23.75
C PRO A 104 -9.97 12.73 24.51
N ASP A 105 -10.58 11.57 24.75
CA ASP A 105 -9.98 10.42 25.43
C ASP A 105 -10.16 9.14 24.61
N GLU A 106 -9.73 8.02 25.15
CA GLU A 106 -9.81 6.69 24.51
C GLU A 106 -11.23 6.21 24.16
N ASN A 107 -12.27 6.86 24.68
CA ASN A 107 -13.68 6.55 24.38
C ASN A 107 -14.28 7.55 23.39
N THR A 108 -13.49 8.48 22.89
CA THR A 108 -13.97 9.61 22.08
C THR A 108 -13.77 9.35 20.59
N ASP A 109 -14.86 9.41 19.82
CA ASP A 109 -14.85 9.54 18.37
C ASP A 109 -14.70 11.02 17.99
N VAL A 110 -13.58 11.37 17.37
CA VAL A 110 -13.23 12.75 16.98
C VAL A 110 -13.66 13.02 15.55
N TYR A 111 -14.43 14.08 15.33
CA TYR A 111 -14.88 14.50 14.02
C TYR A 111 -14.31 15.86 13.64
N PHE A 112 -13.63 15.91 12.50
CA PHE A 112 -13.29 17.12 11.78
C PHE A 112 -14.27 17.27 10.64
N LYS A 113 -15.39 17.94 10.89
CA LYS A 113 -16.48 18.05 9.95
C LYS A 113 -16.56 19.47 9.38
N CYS A 114 -16.62 19.56 8.05
CA CYS A 114 -16.95 20.77 7.33
C CYS A 114 -17.89 20.37 6.20
N ASP A 115 -19.16 20.68 6.35
CA ASP A 115 -20.15 20.45 5.30
C ASP A 115 -20.22 21.69 4.40
N ASP A 116 -20.37 21.48 3.10
CA ASP A 116 -20.74 22.52 2.16
C ASP A 116 -22.26 22.77 2.33
N PHE A 117 -22.60 23.85 3.00
CA PHE A 117 -23.99 24.25 3.25
C PHE A 117 -24.54 25.10 2.11
N SER A 118 -23.89 25.14 0.95
CA SER A 118 -24.37 25.84 -0.22
C SER A 118 -25.56 25.10 -0.83
N ASN A 119 -26.62 25.81 -1.08
CA ASN A 119 -27.80 25.31 -1.79
C ASN A 119 -27.48 25.30 -3.31
N GLY A 120 -26.78 24.34 -3.75
CA GLY A 120 -26.68 23.63 -5.04
C GLY A 120 -26.69 24.39 -6.38
N SER A 121 -26.72 25.70 -6.52
CA SER A 121 -26.78 26.29 -7.86
C SER A 121 -25.99 27.57 -8.13
N ASP A 122 -25.43 28.25 -7.14
CA ASP A 122 -24.75 29.50 -7.40
C ASP A 122 -23.30 29.54 -6.91
N SER A 123 -22.43 29.89 -7.84
CA SER A 123 -20.98 29.94 -7.77
C SER A 123 -20.37 30.98 -6.82
N ILE A 124 -21.08 31.43 -5.84
CA ILE A 124 -20.53 32.22 -4.74
C ILE A 124 -20.18 31.23 -3.63
N GLY A 125 -19.10 30.47 -3.85
CA GLY A 125 -18.60 29.48 -2.93
C GLY A 125 -17.99 30.09 -1.68
N TYR A 126 -18.79 30.44 -0.71
CA TYR A 126 -18.32 30.65 0.64
C TYR A 126 -18.22 29.30 1.33
N ARG A 127 -17.01 28.76 1.27
CA ARG A 127 -16.68 27.47 1.87
C ARG A 127 -16.29 27.69 3.32
N TYR A 128 -16.83 26.88 4.19
CA TYR A 128 -16.50 26.83 5.60
C TYR A 128 -15.00 26.48 5.74
N ARG A 129 -14.19 27.42 6.22
CA ARG A 129 -12.77 27.18 6.44
C ARG A 129 -12.55 26.71 7.88
N ILE A 130 -12.42 25.43 8.12
CA ILE A 130 -11.61 25.01 9.24
C ILE A 130 -10.15 25.13 8.77
N ALA A 131 -9.70 26.35 8.61
CA ALA A 131 -8.30 26.64 8.35
C ALA A 131 -7.62 26.74 9.71
N GLY A 132 -7.14 25.64 10.24
CA GLY A 132 -6.45 25.66 11.51
C GLY A 132 -5.41 24.58 11.60
N SER A 133 -4.28 24.91 12.22
CA SER A 133 -3.38 23.91 12.76
C SER A 133 -3.86 23.56 14.16
N ILE A 134 -4.35 22.36 14.34
CA ILE A 134 -4.60 21.79 15.65
C ILE A 134 -3.28 21.19 16.11
N SER A 135 -2.85 21.51 17.31
CA SER A 135 -1.61 20.98 17.88
C SER A 135 -1.90 20.25 19.18
N LEU A 136 -1.33 19.05 19.31
CA LEU A 136 -1.36 18.35 20.60
C LEU A 136 -0.49 19.09 21.62
N GLY A 137 -1.00 19.17 22.86
CA GLY A 137 -0.26 19.68 24.01
C GLY A 137 0.26 18.58 24.94
N ALA A 138 -0.12 17.33 24.67
CA ALA A 138 0.30 16.14 25.41
C ALA A 138 0.12 14.89 24.55
N ASP A 139 0.70 13.77 24.96
CA ASP A 139 0.42 12.47 24.39
C ASP A 139 -1.08 12.20 24.47
N THR A 140 -1.66 11.80 23.35
CA THR A 140 -3.11 11.75 23.21
C THR A 140 -3.55 10.38 22.70
N THR A 141 -4.57 9.82 23.35
CA THR A 141 -5.26 8.63 22.88
C THR A 141 -6.72 8.97 22.60
N VAL A 142 -7.20 8.59 21.40
CA VAL A 142 -8.61 8.75 21.00
C VAL A 142 -9.13 7.43 20.44
N LYS A 143 -10.46 7.26 20.43
CA LYS A 143 -11.07 6.05 19.90
C LYS A 143 -10.95 5.99 18.38
N SER A 144 -11.43 7.00 17.67
CA SER A 144 -11.32 7.12 16.21
C SER A 144 -11.12 8.57 15.76
N ILE A 145 -10.65 8.75 14.52
CA ILE A 145 -10.58 10.06 13.87
C ILE A 145 -11.34 10.02 12.55
N ASN A 146 -12.29 10.94 12.39
CA ASN A 146 -13.13 11.07 11.21
C ASN A 146 -12.96 12.46 10.59
N ILE A 147 -12.39 12.52 9.40
CA ILE A 147 -12.20 13.74 8.63
C ILE A 147 -13.25 13.76 7.53
N GLN A 148 -14.28 14.60 7.69
CA GLN A 148 -15.41 14.72 6.77
C GLN A 148 -15.51 16.15 6.29
N ARG A 149 -14.89 16.44 5.13
CA ARG A 149 -14.82 17.80 4.61
C ARG A 149 -15.15 17.86 3.13
N THR A 150 -15.96 18.82 2.76
CA THR A 150 -16.33 19.12 1.39
C THR A 150 -15.65 20.38 0.84
N ASP A 151 -14.91 21.09 1.68
CA ASP A 151 -14.18 22.31 1.31
C ASP A 151 -12.74 22.04 0.83
N ASP A 152 -12.13 23.01 0.13
CA ASP A 152 -10.78 22.92 -0.44
C ASP A 152 -9.66 23.32 0.56
N ASN A 153 -9.96 23.47 1.85
CA ASN A 153 -9.00 24.01 2.80
C ASN A 153 -8.21 22.91 3.50
N TRP A 154 -6.98 23.24 3.83
CA TRP A 154 -6.05 22.36 4.51
C TRP A 154 -6.46 22.16 5.97
N LEU A 155 -6.52 20.90 6.39
CA LEU A 155 -6.57 20.52 7.80
C LEU A 155 -5.18 20.05 8.21
N MET A 156 -4.62 20.68 9.25
CA MET A 156 -3.36 20.24 9.84
C MET A 156 -3.59 19.81 11.29
N PHE A 157 -3.57 18.51 11.53
CA PHE A 157 -3.54 17.96 12.87
C PHE A 157 -2.09 17.66 13.24
N ARG A 158 -1.46 18.57 14.00
CA ARG A 158 -0.04 18.50 14.35
C ARG A 158 0.13 17.77 15.67
N THR A 159 0.92 16.71 15.67
CA THR A 159 1.28 15.99 16.90
C THR A 159 2.26 16.77 17.78
N ASN A 160 2.99 17.74 17.21
CA ASN A 160 3.82 18.71 17.92
C ASN A 160 4.80 18.09 18.95
N GLY A 161 5.35 16.91 18.64
CA GLY A 161 6.27 16.19 19.53
C GLY A 161 5.60 15.25 20.53
N HIS A 162 4.29 15.12 20.47
CA HIS A 162 3.51 14.22 21.32
C HIS A 162 3.05 12.99 20.54
N ASP A 163 2.99 11.86 21.19
CA ASP A 163 2.52 10.62 20.58
C ASP A 163 0.99 10.64 20.42
N LEU A 164 0.53 10.13 19.27
CA LEU A 164 -0.88 10.00 18.95
C LEU A 164 -1.26 8.52 18.81
N THR A 165 -2.17 8.07 19.66
CA THR A 165 -2.77 6.74 19.58
C THR A 165 -4.24 6.86 19.20
N ILE A 166 -4.64 6.19 18.12
CA ILE A 166 -6.01 6.05 17.65
C ILE A 166 -6.33 4.57 17.77
N LEU A 167 -7.31 4.21 18.62
CA LEU A 167 -7.58 2.81 18.96
C LEU A 167 -8.27 2.04 17.84
N GLU A 168 -9.11 2.72 17.08
CA GLU A 168 -9.87 2.17 15.96
C GLU A 168 -9.43 2.80 14.63
N ASP A 169 -10.37 3.14 13.77
CA ASP A 169 -10.11 3.59 12.41
C ASP A 169 -9.78 5.10 12.32
N VAL A 170 -9.00 5.43 11.30
CA VAL A 170 -8.93 6.78 10.73
C VAL A 170 -9.73 6.80 9.44
N VAL A 171 -10.73 7.66 9.34
CA VAL A 171 -11.55 7.81 8.14
C VAL A 171 -11.28 9.17 7.51
N TYR A 172 -10.74 9.18 6.30
CA TYR A 172 -10.55 10.38 5.50
C TYR A 172 -11.56 10.44 4.36
N ASN A 173 -12.47 11.39 4.47
CA ASN A 173 -13.47 11.68 3.45
C ASN A 173 -13.48 13.20 3.17
N SER A 174 -12.52 13.67 2.39
CA SER A 174 -12.30 15.09 2.13
C SER A 174 -11.86 15.33 0.69
N TYR A 175 -12.11 16.56 0.19
CA TYR A 175 -11.62 17.06 -1.10
C TYR A 175 -10.29 17.80 -0.96
N ALA A 176 -9.86 18.11 0.24
CA ALA A 176 -8.68 18.92 0.50
C ALA A 176 -7.60 18.13 1.26
N VAL A 177 -6.39 18.70 1.30
CA VAL A 177 -5.31 18.11 2.08
C VAL A 177 -5.68 18.02 3.55
N ALA A 178 -5.58 16.83 4.12
CA ALA A 178 -5.55 16.65 5.56
C ALA A 178 -4.21 16.03 5.96
N LEU A 179 -3.55 16.65 6.92
CA LEU A 179 -2.30 16.17 7.50
C LEU A 179 -2.55 15.72 8.94
N ILE A 180 -2.20 14.49 9.26
CA ILE A 180 -2.01 14.03 10.65
C ILE A 180 -0.53 13.75 10.81
N GLY A 181 0.19 14.59 11.55
CA GLY A 181 1.64 14.42 11.72
C GLY A 181 2.37 15.64 12.24
N SER A 182 3.68 15.60 12.20
CA SER A 182 4.54 16.65 12.75
C SER A 182 5.89 16.74 12.05
N SER A 183 6.56 17.87 12.24
CA SER A 183 8.00 18.03 11.99
C SER A 183 8.85 17.70 13.23
N SER A 184 8.25 17.35 14.35
CA SER A 184 8.92 16.99 15.61
C SER A 184 8.86 15.49 15.85
N SER A 185 9.81 14.95 16.63
CA SER A 185 9.85 13.52 16.94
C SER A 185 8.57 13.08 17.66
N THR A 186 7.86 12.13 17.07
CA THR A 186 6.55 11.62 17.56
C THR A 186 6.27 10.25 16.96
N ASN A 187 5.37 9.49 17.57
CA ASN A 187 4.87 8.24 17.04
C ASN A 187 3.37 8.33 16.80
N ILE A 188 2.92 7.73 15.69
CA ILE A 188 1.49 7.63 15.35
C ILE A 188 1.12 6.15 15.33
N LYS A 189 0.11 5.80 16.13
CA LYS A 189 -0.44 4.44 16.18
C LYS A 189 -1.92 4.48 15.84
N VAL A 190 -2.33 3.68 14.88
CA VAL A 190 -3.73 3.41 14.50
C VAL A 190 -3.99 1.93 14.76
N GLY A 191 -4.94 1.61 15.64
CA GLY A 191 -5.28 0.22 15.99
C GLY A 191 -6.07 -0.49 14.90
N GLY A 192 -6.96 0.24 14.22
CA GLY A 192 -7.79 -0.24 13.12
C GLY A 192 -7.21 0.08 11.74
N ASN A 193 -8.09 0.41 10.79
CA ASN A 193 -7.75 0.73 9.42
C ASN A 193 -7.58 2.23 9.20
N VAL A 194 -6.87 2.58 8.13
CA VAL A 194 -6.91 3.90 7.51
C VAL A 194 -7.78 3.81 6.26
N ARG A 195 -8.99 4.37 6.32
CA ARG A 195 -9.97 4.33 5.23
C ARG A 195 -9.95 5.65 4.48
N VAL A 196 -9.67 5.59 3.19
CA VAL A 196 -9.44 6.77 2.33
C VAL A 196 -10.58 6.87 1.32
N LEU A 197 -11.58 7.72 1.63
CA LEU A 197 -12.80 7.91 0.86
C LEU A 197 -12.82 9.26 0.13
N GLY A 198 -11.73 10.02 0.17
CA GLY A 198 -11.68 11.35 -0.44
C GLY A 198 -11.92 11.31 -1.94
N SER A 199 -12.65 12.28 -2.48
CA SER A 199 -13.04 12.35 -3.89
C SER A 199 -12.31 13.44 -4.68
N GLY A 200 -11.23 14.00 -4.12
CA GLY A 200 -10.48 15.11 -4.72
C GLY A 200 -9.57 14.75 -5.90
N GLY A 201 -9.58 13.50 -6.35
CA GLY A 201 -8.70 13.03 -7.42
C GLY A 201 -7.26 12.78 -6.94
N LEU A 202 -6.33 12.67 -7.89
CA LEU A 202 -4.94 12.29 -7.64
C LEU A 202 -4.00 13.49 -7.41
N SER A 203 -4.54 14.71 -7.33
CA SER A 203 -3.74 15.90 -7.07
C SER A 203 -3.13 15.86 -5.66
N ARG A 204 -1.88 16.31 -5.54
CA ARG A 204 -1.22 16.48 -4.24
C ARG A 204 -1.96 17.45 -3.31
N TYR A 205 -2.75 18.37 -3.86
CA TYR A 205 -3.56 19.32 -3.10
C TYR A 205 -4.83 18.71 -2.51
N ASN A 206 -5.11 17.45 -2.82
CA ASN A 206 -6.28 16.70 -2.36
C ASN A 206 -5.88 15.41 -1.65
N ALA A 207 -4.64 15.33 -1.15
CA ALA A 207 -4.09 14.13 -0.55
C ALA A 207 -4.35 14.03 0.96
N PHE A 208 -4.62 12.84 1.44
CA PHE A 208 -4.49 12.52 2.85
C PHE A 208 -3.00 12.28 3.16
N ARG A 209 -2.45 13.00 4.12
CA ARG A 209 -1.05 12.85 4.56
C ARG A 209 -1.02 12.32 5.98
N LEU A 210 -0.49 11.13 6.15
CA LEU A 210 -0.25 10.53 7.45
C LEU A 210 1.25 10.52 7.73
N GLY A 211 1.65 11.25 8.77
CA GLY A 211 3.04 11.38 9.14
C GLY A 211 3.65 12.75 8.79
N GLY A 212 4.95 12.80 8.67
CA GLY A 212 5.71 14.03 8.39
C GLY A 212 7.19 13.83 8.69
N ASP A 213 8.01 14.83 8.33
CA ASP A 213 9.48 14.74 8.38
C ASP A 213 10.05 14.50 9.80
N GLY A 214 9.25 14.71 10.85
CA GLY A 214 9.63 14.47 12.24
C GLY A 214 9.00 13.20 12.85
N VAL A 215 8.10 12.52 12.13
CA VAL A 215 7.43 11.33 12.67
C VAL A 215 8.38 10.15 12.72
N GLY A 216 8.71 9.69 13.93
CA GLY A 216 9.65 8.60 14.17
C GLY A 216 9.10 7.25 13.74
N SER A 217 7.81 6.99 13.98
CA SER A 217 7.16 5.76 13.53
C SER A 217 5.67 5.94 13.24
N ILE A 218 5.17 5.14 12.30
CA ILE A 218 3.74 4.98 12.01
C ILE A 218 3.42 3.49 12.10
N LYS A 219 2.44 3.13 12.94
CA LYS A 219 1.98 1.74 13.07
C LYS A 219 0.48 1.68 12.85
N ILE A 220 0.05 0.96 11.82
CA ILE A 220 -1.35 0.72 11.49
C ILE A 220 -1.63 -0.77 11.73
N GLY A 221 -2.50 -1.09 12.69
CA GLY A 221 -2.84 -2.47 13.05
C GLY A 221 -3.69 -3.18 12.00
N GLY A 222 -4.57 -2.43 11.33
CA GLY A 222 -5.31 -2.89 10.16
C GLY A 222 -4.60 -2.59 8.84
N GLY A 223 -5.39 -2.34 7.79
CA GLY A 223 -4.91 -2.00 6.45
C GLY A 223 -5.07 -0.52 6.09
N ILE A 224 -4.65 -0.17 4.87
CA ILE A 224 -5.02 1.07 4.20
C ILE A 224 -6.03 0.68 3.12
N ILE A 225 -7.23 1.28 3.16
CA ILE A 225 -8.34 0.92 2.27
C ILE A 225 -8.73 2.14 1.45
N PHE A 226 -8.53 2.07 0.14
CA PHE A 226 -8.97 3.10 -0.79
C PHE A 226 -10.38 2.78 -1.28
N GLU A 227 -11.33 3.62 -0.93
CA GLU A 227 -12.74 3.46 -1.29
C GLU A 227 -13.18 4.43 -2.40
N LYS A 228 -12.26 5.24 -2.91
CA LYS A 228 -12.44 6.15 -4.07
C LYS A 228 -11.11 6.46 -4.74
N GLN A 229 -11.18 7.07 -5.92
CA GLN A 229 -10.01 7.64 -6.58
C GLN A 229 -9.47 8.81 -5.76
N THR A 230 -8.34 8.58 -5.09
CA THR A 230 -7.74 9.54 -4.16
C THR A 230 -6.26 9.29 -4.01
N ARG A 231 -5.56 10.25 -3.40
CA ARG A 231 -4.13 10.16 -3.09
C ARG A 231 -3.92 10.11 -1.59
N MET A 232 -3.07 9.19 -1.15
CA MET A 232 -2.56 9.14 0.21
C MET A 232 -1.04 9.25 0.20
N GLN A 233 -0.47 9.93 1.18
CA GLN A 233 0.96 10.01 1.40
C GLN A 233 1.29 9.48 2.79
N LEU A 234 2.25 8.58 2.85
CA LEU A 234 2.78 8.01 4.09
C LEU A 234 4.23 8.49 4.27
N THR A 235 4.51 9.21 5.35
CA THR A 235 5.81 9.87 5.53
C THR A 235 6.32 9.68 6.95
N THR A 236 7.59 9.27 7.09
CA THR A 236 8.30 9.22 8.37
C THR A 236 9.60 10.00 8.30
N ALA A 237 10.18 10.32 9.44
CA ALA A 237 11.53 10.85 9.52
C ALA A 237 12.50 9.83 8.89
N GLY A 238 13.32 10.27 7.96
CA GLY A 238 14.36 9.44 7.37
C GLY A 238 15.47 9.14 8.37
N ASN A 239 15.27 8.13 9.20
CA ASN A 239 16.33 7.58 10.07
C ASN A 239 16.74 6.22 9.52
N ALA A 240 17.97 5.79 9.79
CA ALA A 240 18.52 4.52 9.33
C ALA A 240 17.72 3.31 9.87
N SER A 241 16.54 3.07 9.33
CA SER A 241 15.80 1.84 9.54
C SER A 241 16.25 0.80 8.52
N VAL A 242 16.11 -0.45 8.85
CA VAL A 242 16.37 -1.58 7.97
C VAL A 242 15.06 -2.32 7.70
N PHE A 243 15.00 -3.12 6.66
CA PHE A 243 13.76 -3.83 6.30
C PHE A 243 13.24 -4.76 7.42
N ASP A 244 14.09 -5.25 8.31
CA ASP A 244 13.69 -6.06 9.48
C ASP A 244 13.04 -5.24 10.60
N ASN A 245 13.21 -3.91 10.59
CA ASN A 245 12.61 -2.99 11.56
C ASN A 245 12.16 -1.70 10.88
N PRO A 246 11.16 -1.75 10.00
CA PRO A 246 10.67 -0.58 9.28
C PRO A 246 10.02 0.42 10.22
N GLN A 247 10.18 1.71 9.91
CA GLN A 247 9.56 2.80 10.68
C GLN A 247 8.06 2.91 10.42
N SER A 248 7.60 2.53 9.22
CA SER A 248 6.19 2.47 8.89
C SER A 248 5.76 1.02 8.72
N VAL A 249 4.80 0.59 9.55
CA VAL A 249 4.24 -0.76 9.51
C VAL A 249 2.74 -0.67 9.35
N VAL A 250 2.24 -1.22 8.27
CA VAL A 250 0.82 -1.50 8.00
C VAL A 250 0.66 -3.01 8.10
N SER A 251 0.07 -3.49 9.21
CA SER A 251 -0.01 -4.93 9.48
C SER A 251 -0.94 -5.66 8.51
N GLY A 252 -1.98 -4.97 8.03
CA GLY A 252 -2.89 -5.46 7.01
C GLY A 252 -2.45 -5.09 5.59
N ILE A 253 -3.36 -5.28 4.67
CA ILE A 253 -3.17 -5.05 3.24
C ILE A 253 -3.39 -3.56 2.92
N ALA A 254 -2.60 -2.99 2.00
CA ALA A 254 -2.97 -1.78 1.30
C ALA A 254 -3.88 -2.19 0.13
N ASP A 255 -5.19 -1.96 0.30
CA ASP A 255 -6.24 -2.35 -0.64
C ASP A 255 -6.70 -1.16 -1.47
N PHE A 256 -6.41 -1.21 -2.75
CA PHE A 256 -6.85 -0.21 -3.73
C PHE A 256 -8.23 -0.55 -4.30
N SER A 257 -8.79 -1.72 -3.97
CA SER A 257 -10.06 -2.22 -4.50
C SER A 257 -10.11 -2.12 -6.04
N GLY A 258 -11.14 -1.48 -6.60
CA GLY A 258 -11.26 -1.19 -8.05
C GLY A 258 -10.93 0.26 -8.42
N TYR A 259 -10.23 1.01 -7.60
CA TYR A 259 -10.04 2.46 -7.79
C TYR A 259 -8.63 2.79 -8.30
N ALA A 260 -8.56 3.78 -9.21
CA ALA A 260 -7.32 4.42 -9.64
C ALA A 260 -6.80 5.35 -8.51
N ALA A 261 -6.39 4.78 -7.39
CA ALA A 261 -5.87 5.51 -6.23
C ALA A 261 -4.34 5.55 -6.26
N ARG A 262 -3.76 6.47 -5.50
CA ARG A 262 -2.30 6.62 -5.42
C ARG A 262 -1.81 6.63 -3.97
N LEU A 263 -0.79 5.84 -3.70
CA LEU A 263 -0.05 5.81 -2.44
C LEU A 263 1.38 6.29 -2.69
N ASP A 264 1.75 7.42 -2.09
CA ASP A 264 3.11 7.92 -2.11
C ASP A 264 3.85 7.56 -0.83
N LEU A 265 5.05 7.02 -1.00
CA LEU A 265 5.95 6.63 0.07
C LEU A 265 7.03 7.71 0.24
N GLY A 266 7.01 8.37 1.40
CA GLY A 266 7.93 9.47 1.71
C GLY A 266 7.49 10.81 1.11
N ARG A 267 8.19 11.89 1.49
CA ARG A 267 7.88 13.24 1.03
C ARG A 267 9.11 14.07 0.70
N ARG A 268 10.13 14.04 1.52
CA ARG A 268 11.33 14.87 1.31
C ARG A 268 12.55 14.02 1.16
N SER A 269 13.48 14.47 0.33
CA SER A 269 14.78 13.84 0.21
C SER A 269 15.55 14.01 1.53
N GLY A 270 15.84 12.87 2.14
CA GLY A 270 16.93 12.74 3.08
C GLY A 270 17.91 11.76 2.47
N ALA A 271 19.17 11.85 2.71
CA ALA A 271 20.16 10.89 2.20
C ALA A 271 19.97 9.46 2.75
N ILE A 272 18.83 9.16 3.36
CA ILE A 272 18.56 7.92 4.09
C ILE A 272 17.34 7.25 3.48
N GLU A 273 17.52 5.98 3.13
CA GLU A 273 16.46 5.10 2.67
C GLU A 273 15.35 4.93 3.73
N GLN A 274 14.11 5.02 3.31
CA GLN A 274 12.93 4.88 4.17
C GLN A 274 12.24 3.55 3.90
N PHE A 275 11.89 2.81 4.95
CA PHE A 275 11.28 1.49 4.85
C PHE A 275 9.81 1.50 5.27
N TYR A 276 8.95 0.98 4.41
CA TYR A 276 7.50 0.90 4.57
C TYR A 276 7.04 -0.55 4.44
N SER A 277 6.61 -1.16 5.54
CA SER A 277 6.15 -2.55 5.55
C SER A 277 4.64 -2.63 5.44
N PHE A 278 4.17 -3.52 4.57
CA PHE A 278 2.74 -3.82 4.37
C PHE A 278 2.51 -5.33 4.47
N GLY A 279 1.38 -5.72 5.07
CA GLY A 279 0.91 -7.11 5.07
C GLY A 279 0.48 -7.63 3.70
N GLY A 280 0.65 -6.82 2.66
CA GLY A 280 0.43 -7.10 1.25
C GLY A 280 -0.19 -5.92 0.51
N LEU A 281 -0.29 -6.07 -0.81
CA LEU A 281 -0.92 -5.11 -1.71
C LEU A 281 -2.04 -5.80 -2.46
N SER A 282 -3.23 -5.19 -2.53
CA SER A 282 -4.33 -5.67 -3.35
C SER A 282 -4.99 -4.57 -4.17
N GLY A 283 -5.59 -4.94 -5.29
CA GLY A 283 -6.34 -4.04 -6.15
C GLY A 283 -6.40 -4.53 -7.59
N SER A 284 -7.56 -4.41 -8.21
CA SER A 284 -7.82 -4.85 -9.58
C SER A 284 -7.68 -3.75 -10.64
N ASN A 285 -7.49 -2.49 -10.24
CA ASN A 285 -7.40 -1.37 -11.17
C ASN A 285 -5.95 -1.16 -11.61
N SER A 286 -5.70 -1.22 -12.92
CA SER A 286 -4.37 -1.01 -13.51
C SER A 286 -3.85 0.42 -13.39
N ASP A 287 -4.72 1.39 -13.15
CA ASP A 287 -4.35 2.79 -12.95
C ASP A 287 -4.02 3.13 -11.49
N ALA A 288 -4.16 2.16 -10.58
CA ALA A 288 -3.68 2.31 -9.21
C ALA A 288 -2.14 2.45 -9.19
N VAL A 289 -1.64 3.33 -8.33
CA VAL A 289 -0.20 3.69 -8.33
C VAL A 289 0.38 3.64 -6.93
N ILE A 290 1.53 2.99 -6.81
CA ILE A 290 2.44 3.16 -5.67
C ILE A 290 3.69 3.86 -6.20
N SER A 291 4.11 4.94 -5.53
CA SER A 291 5.23 5.76 -5.97
C SER A 291 5.93 6.43 -4.78
N THR A 292 6.92 7.25 -5.05
CA THR A 292 7.40 8.26 -4.12
C THR A 292 6.68 9.59 -4.37
N ASP A 293 6.79 10.52 -3.42
CA ASP A 293 6.35 11.90 -3.65
C ASP A 293 7.10 12.53 -4.84
N ALA A 294 6.42 13.43 -5.56
CA ALA A 294 6.91 14.05 -6.78
C ALA A 294 7.07 15.57 -6.66
N GLU A 295 7.32 16.10 -5.46
CA GLU A 295 7.65 17.51 -5.26
C GLU A 295 9.15 17.77 -5.53
N THR A 296 9.52 19.00 -5.87
CA THR A 296 10.92 19.38 -6.14
C THR A 296 11.84 19.09 -4.94
N ASP A 297 11.35 19.28 -3.72
CA ASP A 297 12.08 18.99 -2.48
C ASP A 297 12.17 17.50 -2.14
N SER A 298 11.52 16.64 -2.94
CA SER A 298 11.59 15.18 -2.83
C SER A 298 12.63 14.55 -3.76
N ASN A 299 13.42 15.33 -4.48
CA ASN A 299 14.42 14.79 -5.40
C ASN A 299 15.48 13.95 -4.68
N GLY A 300 15.76 12.75 -5.22
CA GLY A 300 16.68 11.78 -4.62
C GLY A 300 16.08 10.96 -3.46
N LEU A 301 14.76 10.97 -3.28
CA LEU A 301 14.08 10.15 -2.29
C LEU A 301 14.23 8.66 -2.61
N VAL A 302 14.65 7.89 -1.61
CA VAL A 302 14.74 6.43 -1.69
C VAL A 302 13.74 5.81 -0.72
N SER A 303 12.78 5.07 -1.22
CA SER A 303 11.75 4.39 -0.44
C SER A 303 11.76 2.89 -0.72
N THR A 304 11.76 2.09 0.32
CA THR A 304 11.72 0.63 0.21
C THR A 304 10.38 0.11 0.71
N LEU A 305 9.67 -0.51 -0.20
CA LEU A 305 8.43 -1.22 0.03
C LEU A 305 8.74 -2.65 0.48
N VAL A 306 8.39 -2.96 1.73
CA VAL A 306 8.55 -4.32 2.29
C VAL A 306 7.19 -5.01 2.27
N LEU A 307 7.09 -6.13 1.59
CA LEU A 307 5.90 -6.97 1.45
C LEU A 307 6.00 -8.13 2.43
N ALA A 308 5.25 -8.04 3.52
CA ALA A 308 5.29 -9.01 4.64
C ALA A 308 4.01 -9.87 4.66
N ASN A 309 3.58 -10.36 3.49
CA ASN A 309 2.33 -11.08 3.30
C ASN A 309 2.26 -12.36 4.14
N SER A 310 1.14 -12.54 4.85
CA SER A 310 0.76 -13.81 5.49
C SER A 310 -0.31 -14.59 4.70
N SER A 311 -0.89 -13.96 3.69
CA SER A 311 -1.83 -14.55 2.72
C SER A 311 -1.52 -14.02 1.33
N ASP A 312 -1.92 -14.77 0.31
CA ASP A 312 -1.71 -14.40 -1.08
C ASP A 312 -2.46 -13.11 -1.42
N ALA A 313 -1.80 -12.23 -2.18
CA ALA A 313 -2.36 -10.96 -2.58
C ALA A 313 -1.96 -10.61 -4.03
N VAL A 314 -2.86 -9.92 -4.74
CA VAL A 314 -2.67 -9.50 -6.13
C VAL A 314 -2.90 -7.99 -6.24
N PHE A 315 -1.93 -7.30 -6.82
CA PHE A 315 -1.99 -5.89 -7.14
C PHE A 315 -1.81 -5.70 -8.65
N ALA A 316 -2.88 -5.28 -9.32
CA ALA A 316 -2.88 -5.02 -10.76
C ALA A 316 -2.45 -3.60 -11.14
N GLY A 317 -2.33 -2.71 -10.16
CA GLY A 317 -1.74 -1.37 -10.34
C GLY A 317 -0.24 -1.45 -10.54
N LYS A 318 0.40 -0.29 -10.71
CA LYS A 318 1.85 -0.20 -10.96
C LYS A 318 2.62 0.41 -9.80
N ILE A 319 3.85 -0.06 -9.64
CA ILE A 319 4.88 0.58 -8.83
C ILE A 319 5.79 1.34 -9.78
N THR A 320 5.98 2.64 -9.53
CA THR A 320 6.70 3.54 -10.46
C THR A 320 7.53 4.58 -9.72
N ASN A 321 8.43 5.23 -10.43
CA ASN A 321 9.17 6.38 -9.95
C ASN A 321 8.76 7.64 -10.72
N PRO A 322 8.47 8.76 -10.05
CA PRO A 322 8.28 10.02 -10.76
C PRO A 322 9.59 10.44 -11.43
N THR A 323 9.50 10.92 -12.66
CA THR A 323 10.65 11.38 -13.44
C THR A 323 10.80 12.89 -13.44
N THR A 324 9.70 13.61 -13.17
CA THR A 324 9.64 15.06 -13.09
C THR A 324 8.84 15.50 -11.89
N ALA A 325 9.15 16.68 -11.33
CA ALA A 325 8.42 17.22 -10.20
C ALA A 325 7.05 17.77 -10.65
N GLU A 326 6.01 17.51 -9.84
CA GLU A 326 4.65 17.99 -10.08
C GLU A 326 4.51 19.51 -9.90
N ASP A 327 5.34 20.12 -9.04
CA ASP A 327 5.37 21.56 -8.80
C ASP A 327 6.28 22.32 -9.75
N ASN A 328 7.19 21.62 -10.42
CA ASN A 328 8.09 22.19 -11.41
C ASN A 328 8.50 21.15 -12.47
N ALA A 329 7.77 21.10 -13.57
CA ALA A 329 7.98 20.12 -14.65
C ALA A 329 9.39 20.15 -15.30
N SER A 330 10.18 21.22 -15.05
CA SER A 330 11.57 21.31 -15.50
C SER A 330 12.54 20.57 -14.58
N THR A 331 12.12 20.20 -13.38
CA THR A 331 12.97 19.48 -12.42
C THR A 331 12.87 17.98 -12.66
N ILE A 332 14.01 17.38 -13.03
CA ILE A 332 14.15 15.92 -13.18
C ILE A 332 14.35 15.32 -11.78
N LEU A 333 13.57 14.30 -11.46
CA LEU A 333 13.66 13.56 -10.21
C LEU A 333 14.43 12.26 -10.38
N THR A 334 15.27 11.96 -9.38
CA THR A 334 16.06 10.72 -9.29
C THR A 334 15.54 9.77 -8.22
N ASN A 335 14.28 9.92 -7.84
CA ASN A 335 13.63 9.12 -6.80
C ASN A 335 13.63 7.63 -7.15
N THR A 336 13.69 6.79 -6.11
CA THR A 336 13.79 5.34 -6.28
C THR A 336 12.81 4.64 -5.32
N VAL A 337 12.03 3.70 -5.85
CA VAL A 337 11.30 2.70 -5.07
C VAL A 337 12.04 1.38 -5.19
N ASN A 338 12.33 0.76 -4.06
CA ASN A 338 12.83 -0.62 -3.96
C ASN A 338 11.70 -1.53 -3.49
N VAL A 339 11.80 -2.81 -3.80
CA VAL A 339 10.82 -3.83 -3.37
C VAL A 339 11.55 -4.97 -2.64
N VAL A 340 11.09 -5.28 -1.44
CA VAL A 340 11.57 -6.42 -0.65
C VAL A 340 10.39 -7.33 -0.35
N MET A 341 10.44 -8.57 -0.78
CA MET A 341 9.51 -9.62 -0.38
C MET A 341 10.05 -10.33 0.86
N ASN A 342 9.33 -10.22 1.98
CA ASN A 342 9.71 -10.80 3.27
C ASN A 342 8.47 -11.36 4.00
N GLY A 343 7.54 -11.94 3.24
CA GLY A 343 6.33 -12.59 3.76
C GLY A 343 6.45 -14.10 3.76
N SER A 344 5.37 -14.78 4.14
CA SER A 344 5.25 -16.26 4.06
C SER A 344 4.34 -16.73 2.92
N ALA A 345 3.62 -15.82 2.28
CA ALA A 345 2.68 -16.09 1.20
C ALA A 345 3.12 -15.43 -0.12
N ALA A 346 2.28 -15.44 -1.14
CA ALA A 346 2.60 -14.86 -2.43
C ALA A 346 2.12 -13.40 -2.56
N GLN A 347 2.95 -12.57 -3.17
CA GLN A 347 2.57 -11.26 -3.69
C GLN A 347 2.71 -11.25 -5.20
N THR A 348 1.62 -11.01 -5.89
CA THR A 348 1.62 -10.82 -7.35
C THR A 348 1.53 -9.33 -7.66
N LEU A 349 2.50 -8.81 -8.40
CA LEU A 349 2.56 -7.46 -8.94
C LEU A 349 2.34 -7.55 -10.45
N SER A 350 1.06 -7.61 -10.86
CA SER A 350 0.67 -7.92 -12.25
C SER A 350 0.56 -6.70 -13.17
N GLY A 351 0.66 -5.48 -12.62
CA GLY A 351 0.66 -4.25 -13.41
C GLY A 351 2.00 -3.99 -14.12
N ASP A 352 2.04 -3.00 -14.99
CA ASP A 352 3.23 -2.58 -15.73
C ASP A 352 4.19 -1.80 -14.81
N ASN A 353 4.97 -2.52 -14.02
CA ASN A 353 5.91 -1.95 -13.04
C ASN A 353 7.16 -1.42 -13.76
N ASP A 354 7.55 -0.17 -13.48
CA ASP A 354 8.69 0.51 -14.08
C ASP A 354 9.62 1.19 -13.06
N PHE A 355 9.54 0.79 -11.79
CA PHE A 355 10.42 1.33 -10.74
C PHE A 355 11.89 0.95 -10.99
N ARG A 356 12.80 1.87 -10.63
CA ARG A 356 14.24 1.73 -10.93
C ARG A 356 15.05 1.06 -9.83
N GLY A 357 14.45 0.83 -8.66
CA GLY A 357 15.12 0.30 -7.50
C GLY A 357 15.41 -1.20 -7.59
N TYR A 358 16.07 -1.70 -6.57
CA TYR A 358 16.35 -3.12 -6.43
C TYR A 358 15.10 -3.93 -6.05
N VAL A 359 15.17 -5.23 -6.34
CA VAL A 359 14.21 -6.24 -5.88
C VAL A 359 14.96 -7.25 -5.04
N THR A 360 14.49 -7.52 -3.83
CA THR A 360 15.05 -8.56 -2.96
C THR A 360 13.94 -9.53 -2.53
N VAL A 361 14.18 -10.82 -2.67
CA VAL A 361 13.30 -11.87 -2.16
C VAL A 361 14.02 -12.58 -1.01
N GLN A 362 13.53 -12.35 0.22
CA GLN A 362 14.02 -12.99 1.43
C GLN A 362 13.25 -14.27 1.75
N SER A 363 11.93 -14.23 1.60
CA SER A 363 11.02 -15.34 1.87
C SER A 363 9.70 -15.14 1.10
N GLY A 364 8.83 -16.16 1.07
CA GLY A 364 7.56 -16.15 0.34
C GLY A 364 7.76 -16.20 -1.18
N THR A 365 6.76 -15.73 -1.92
CA THR A 365 6.78 -15.71 -3.38
C THR A 365 6.52 -14.30 -3.90
N LEU A 366 7.38 -13.80 -4.78
CA LEU A 366 7.16 -12.57 -5.52
C LEU A 366 6.97 -12.89 -6.99
N LEU A 367 5.79 -12.60 -7.53
CA LEU A 367 5.52 -12.63 -8.97
C LEU A 367 5.51 -11.18 -9.47
N LEU A 368 6.35 -10.87 -10.46
CA LEU A 368 6.59 -9.50 -10.93
C LEU A 368 6.48 -9.40 -12.45
N ARG A 369 5.65 -8.46 -12.91
CA ARG A 369 5.64 -7.98 -14.29
C ARG A 369 6.43 -6.69 -14.41
N THR A 370 7.31 -6.63 -15.40
CA THR A 370 8.04 -5.42 -15.79
C THR A 370 7.35 -4.78 -16.99
N ALA A 371 7.19 -3.46 -16.96
CA ALA A 371 6.68 -2.71 -18.10
C ALA A 371 7.62 -2.84 -19.31
N SER A 372 7.05 -2.83 -20.51
CA SER A 372 7.85 -2.95 -21.75
C SER A 372 8.92 -1.84 -21.83
N GLY A 373 10.16 -2.24 -22.05
CA GLY A 373 11.32 -1.35 -22.15
C GLY A 373 11.83 -0.82 -20.80
N ALA A 374 11.21 -1.19 -19.67
CA ALA A 374 11.73 -0.89 -18.35
C ALA A 374 12.73 -1.97 -17.89
N SER A 375 13.58 -1.60 -16.93
CA SER A 375 14.45 -2.52 -16.23
C SER A 375 14.59 -2.06 -14.78
N HIS A 376 14.41 -3.00 -13.85
CA HIS A 376 14.65 -2.75 -12.43
C HIS A 376 16.15 -2.72 -12.13
N GLY A 377 16.51 -2.32 -10.92
CA GLY A 377 17.86 -2.41 -10.44
C GLY A 377 18.33 -3.86 -10.28
N LYS A 378 19.06 -4.15 -9.21
CA LYS A 378 19.54 -5.50 -8.91
C LYS A 378 18.43 -6.41 -8.38
N LEU A 379 18.31 -7.62 -8.91
CA LEU A 379 17.55 -8.72 -8.28
C LEU A 379 18.45 -9.45 -7.31
N THR A 380 18.03 -9.62 -6.06
CA THR A 380 18.74 -10.44 -5.06
C THR A 380 17.80 -11.51 -4.51
N LEU A 381 18.16 -12.77 -4.65
CA LEU A 381 17.44 -13.92 -4.12
C LEU A 381 18.23 -14.48 -2.93
N ASN A 382 17.73 -14.28 -1.72
CA ASN A 382 18.31 -14.84 -0.48
C ASN A 382 17.55 -16.05 0.02
N GLY A 383 16.28 -16.20 -0.44
CA GLY A 383 15.36 -17.29 -0.13
C GLY A 383 14.04 -17.10 -0.88
N GLY A 384 13.03 -17.88 -0.55
CA GLY A 384 11.71 -17.78 -1.20
C GLY A 384 11.72 -18.10 -2.70
N LYS A 385 10.73 -17.59 -3.42
CA LYS A 385 10.58 -17.77 -4.86
C LYS A 385 10.39 -16.43 -5.58
N PHE A 386 11.14 -16.22 -6.66
CA PHE A 386 10.89 -15.16 -7.62
C PHE A 386 10.29 -15.77 -8.89
N GLY A 387 9.28 -15.12 -9.48
CA GLY A 387 8.72 -15.49 -10.77
C GLY A 387 8.41 -14.27 -11.63
N ALA A 388 8.66 -14.36 -12.93
CA ALA A 388 8.25 -13.34 -13.88
C ALA A 388 6.77 -13.53 -14.25
N ILE A 389 6.11 -12.42 -14.63
CA ILE A 389 4.81 -12.43 -15.32
C ILE A 389 5.08 -11.83 -16.72
N GLY A 390 5.10 -12.68 -17.74
CA GLY A 390 5.61 -12.31 -19.05
C GLY A 390 7.13 -12.17 -19.04
N ASN A 391 7.67 -10.97 -19.22
CA ASN A 391 9.11 -10.72 -19.14
C ASN A 391 9.46 -9.86 -17.93
N ALA A 392 10.45 -10.28 -17.14
CA ALA A 392 11.01 -9.47 -16.07
C ALA A 392 12.47 -9.08 -16.41
N SER A 393 12.78 -7.78 -16.28
CA SER A 393 14.09 -7.24 -16.65
C SER A 393 14.79 -6.57 -15.48
N PHE A 394 16.09 -6.87 -15.31
CA PHE A 394 16.95 -6.37 -14.24
C PHE A 394 18.31 -5.91 -14.78
N ALA A 395 18.89 -4.90 -14.11
CA ALA A 395 20.25 -4.45 -14.42
C ALA A 395 21.31 -5.51 -14.07
N SER A 396 21.12 -6.27 -12.98
CA SER A 396 21.95 -7.40 -12.58
C SER A 396 21.16 -8.34 -11.66
N ALA A 397 21.67 -9.55 -11.41
CA ALA A 397 21.07 -10.47 -10.46
C ALA A 397 22.13 -11.16 -9.59
N GLU A 398 21.74 -11.48 -8.35
CA GLU A 398 22.54 -12.29 -7.42
C GLU A 398 21.65 -13.35 -6.78
N TRP A 399 22.10 -14.59 -6.86
CA TRP A 399 21.43 -15.70 -6.22
C TRP A 399 22.26 -16.23 -5.05
N ASN A 400 21.71 -16.15 -3.85
CA ASN A 400 22.26 -16.69 -2.62
C ASN A 400 21.46 -17.93 -2.14
N GLY A 401 20.21 -18.06 -2.58
CA GLY A 401 19.29 -19.14 -2.22
C GLY A 401 17.88 -18.91 -2.79
N GLY A 402 17.00 -19.87 -2.57
CA GLY A 402 15.62 -19.83 -3.06
C GLY A 402 15.47 -20.39 -4.48
N SER A 403 14.30 -20.12 -5.11
CA SER A 403 13.93 -20.64 -6.42
C SER A 403 13.53 -19.56 -7.41
N ILE A 404 13.65 -19.88 -8.71
CA ILE A 404 13.13 -19.05 -9.80
C ILE A 404 11.97 -19.83 -10.43
N GLY A 405 10.80 -19.19 -10.50
CA GLY A 405 9.56 -19.80 -11.02
C GLY A 405 9.27 -19.40 -12.45
N PHE A 406 8.75 -20.36 -13.21
CA PHE A 406 8.25 -20.21 -14.57
C PHE A 406 6.86 -20.83 -14.70
N PHE A 407 6.12 -20.52 -15.76
CA PHE A 407 4.71 -20.89 -15.92
C PHE A 407 3.86 -20.36 -14.76
N ASN A 408 4.08 -19.08 -14.42
CA ASN A 408 3.42 -18.41 -13.31
C ASN A 408 2.01 -17.90 -13.64
N THR A 409 1.62 -17.94 -14.91
CA THR A 409 0.33 -17.44 -15.39
C THR A 409 -0.43 -18.54 -16.15
N ASP A 410 -1.77 -18.45 -16.11
CA ASP A 410 -2.63 -19.36 -16.88
C ASP A 410 -2.36 -19.26 -18.39
N ASP A 411 -2.01 -18.07 -18.88
CA ASP A 411 -1.66 -17.86 -20.30
C ASP A 411 -0.36 -18.58 -20.65
N ALA A 412 0.67 -18.53 -19.81
CA ALA A 412 1.93 -19.23 -20.02
C ALA A 412 1.71 -20.74 -20.04
N ILE A 413 0.88 -21.26 -19.14
CA ILE A 413 0.49 -22.68 -19.10
C ILE A 413 -0.30 -23.05 -20.36
N ALA A 414 -1.30 -22.26 -20.73
CA ALA A 414 -2.15 -22.56 -21.89
C ALA A 414 -1.41 -22.49 -23.23
N LEU A 415 -0.43 -21.59 -23.33
CA LEU A 415 0.42 -21.44 -24.52
C LEU A 415 1.64 -22.36 -24.49
N MET A 416 1.87 -23.06 -23.39
CA MET A 416 3.06 -23.89 -23.14
C MET A 416 4.37 -23.13 -23.41
N THR A 417 4.41 -21.86 -23.03
CA THR A 417 5.55 -20.97 -23.22
C THR A 417 5.91 -20.35 -21.86
N PRO A 418 7.09 -20.66 -21.31
CA PRO A 418 7.53 -20.05 -20.06
C PRO A 418 7.72 -18.54 -20.19
N GLU A 419 7.58 -17.84 -19.10
CA GLU A 419 8.02 -16.45 -18.96
C GLU A 419 9.54 -16.38 -19.06
N THR A 420 10.08 -15.17 -19.28
CA THR A 420 11.53 -14.96 -19.39
C THR A 420 12.04 -13.95 -18.35
N VAL A 421 13.29 -14.13 -17.94
CA VAL A 421 14.01 -13.20 -17.06
C VAL A 421 15.22 -12.67 -17.82
N THR A 422 15.27 -11.35 -18.05
CA THR A 422 16.40 -10.68 -18.72
C THR A 422 17.26 -9.97 -17.67
N ILE A 423 18.56 -10.26 -17.66
CA ILE A 423 19.57 -9.67 -16.80
C ILE A 423 20.56 -8.92 -17.68
N ASN A 424 20.41 -7.58 -17.76
CA ASN A 424 21.16 -6.72 -18.67
C ASN A 424 22.67 -6.63 -18.32
N GLY A 425 23.07 -7.15 -17.17
CA GLY A 425 24.45 -7.21 -16.69
C GLY A 425 24.82 -8.59 -16.17
N GLU A 426 25.52 -8.62 -15.04
CA GLU A 426 26.01 -9.85 -14.43
C GLU A 426 24.88 -10.62 -13.71
N PHE A 427 24.83 -11.94 -13.94
CA PHE A 427 24.13 -12.89 -13.08
C PHE A 427 25.16 -13.63 -12.23
N LEU A 428 25.16 -13.33 -10.92
CA LEU A 428 26.07 -13.93 -9.96
C LEU A 428 25.39 -15.07 -9.20
N LYS A 429 25.94 -16.27 -9.28
CA LYS A 429 25.62 -17.37 -8.37
C LYS A 429 26.58 -17.34 -7.19
N ALA A 430 26.15 -16.75 -6.07
CA ALA A 430 26.96 -16.66 -4.86
C ALA A 430 26.72 -17.85 -3.91
N GLY A 431 25.55 -18.48 -3.99
CA GLY A 431 25.20 -19.69 -3.24
C GLY A 431 25.89 -20.94 -3.80
N SER A 432 26.24 -21.89 -2.94
CA SER A 432 26.94 -23.12 -3.31
C SER A 432 26.03 -24.26 -3.79
N SER A 433 24.71 -24.19 -3.52
CA SER A 433 23.74 -25.19 -3.95
C SER A 433 23.30 -24.98 -5.40
N LYS A 434 22.56 -25.94 -5.96
CA LYS A 434 21.90 -25.75 -7.24
C LYS A 434 20.73 -24.77 -7.10
N ILE A 435 20.50 -23.98 -8.13
CA ILE A 435 19.33 -23.09 -8.25
C ILE A 435 18.11 -23.96 -8.55
N ALA A 436 17.10 -23.91 -7.69
CA ALA A 436 15.83 -24.57 -7.94
C ALA A 436 15.04 -23.79 -8.99
N VAL A 437 14.71 -24.43 -10.10
CA VAL A 437 13.82 -23.91 -11.15
C VAL A 437 12.45 -24.53 -10.94
N ASP A 438 11.48 -23.71 -10.55
CA ASP A 438 10.12 -24.13 -10.18
C ASP A 438 9.19 -23.97 -11.39
N PHE A 439 8.66 -25.07 -11.88
CA PHE A 439 7.76 -25.09 -13.03
C PHE A 439 6.27 -25.11 -12.63
N ASN A 440 5.94 -24.81 -11.37
CA ASN A 440 4.57 -24.66 -10.88
C ASN A 440 3.63 -25.86 -11.12
N GLY A 441 4.16 -27.08 -11.23
CA GLY A 441 3.37 -28.28 -11.45
C GLY A 441 2.86 -28.43 -12.90
N VAL A 442 3.44 -27.69 -13.86
CA VAL A 442 3.06 -27.84 -15.27
C VAL A 442 3.24 -29.29 -15.72
N ASP A 443 2.33 -29.77 -16.53
CA ASP A 443 2.43 -31.11 -17.12
C ASP A 443 3.46 -31.08 -18.25
N THR A 444 4.61 -31.69 -18.00
CA THR A 444 5.67 -31.76 -19.00
C THR A 444 5.32 -32.63 -20.21
N TYR A 445 4.30 -33.50 -20.08
CA TYR A 445 3.85 -34.34 -21.21
C TYR A 445 3.41 -33.49 -22.40
N ASP A 446 2.77 -32.35 -22.12
CA ASP A 446 2.34 -31.39 -23.15
C ASP A 446 3.51 -30.53 -23.69
N LEU A 447 4.62 -30.45 -22.95
CA LEU A 447 5.84 -29.71 -23.32
C LEU A 447 6.87 -30.60 -24.05
N ILE A 448 6.68 -31.92 -24.08
CA ILE A 448 7.58 -32.85 -24.76
C ILE A 448 7.31 -32.79 -26.26
N ASP A 449 7.81 -31.75 -26.89
CA ASP A 449 7.77 -31.67 -28.36
C ASP A 449 9.17 -31.85 -28.91
N ASN A 450 9.57 -33.11 -29.10
CA ASN A 450 10.68 -33.56 -29.93
C ASN A 450 12.05 -32.83 -29.72
N GLY A 451 12.40 -32.53 -28.49
CA GLY A 451 13.68 -31.88 -28.15
C GLY A 451 13.68 -30.38 -28.36
N GLN A 452 12.53 -29.73 -28.23
CA GLN A 452 12.45 -28.26 -28.21
C GLN A 452 13.12 -27.72 -26.93
N TRP A 453 13.84 -26.62 -27.10
CA TRP A 453 14.43 -25.85 -26.01
C TRP A 453 13.67 -24.54 -25.80
N TYR A 454 13.43 -24.18 -24.56
CA TYR A 454 12.75 -22.95 -24.16
C TYR A 454 13.70 -22.04 -23.41
N ASP A 455 13.72 -20.77 -23.80
CA ASP A 455 14.53 -19.75 -23.12
C ASP A 455 13.90 -19.38 -21.78
N LEU A 456 14.69 -19.39 -20.71
CA LEU A 456 14.26 -19.04 -19.37
C LEU A 456 14.91 -17.75 -18.85
N ILE A 457 16.25 -17.67 -18.94
CA ILE A 457 17.03 -16.55 -18.42
C ILE A 457 18.03 -16.13 -19.49
N GLU A 458 18.06 -14.84 -19.78
CA GLU A 458 19.12 -14.23 -20.59
C GLU A 458 19.97 -13.31 -19.72
N ALA A 459 21.30 -13.45 -19.74
CA ALA A 459 22.22 -12.65 -18.94
C ALA A 459 23.42 -12.20 -19.77
N ALA A 460 23.81 -10.92 -19.65
CA ALA A 460 24.95 -10.38 -20.38
C ALA A 460 26.28 -11.06 -19.97
N SER A 461 26.40 -11.46 -18.70
CA SER A 461 27.54 -12.23 -18.20
C SER A 461 27.16 -13.10 -17.02
N LEU A 462 27.93 -14.16 -16.80
CA LEU A 462 27.76 -15.13 -15.71
C LEU A 462 28.96 -15.11 -14.78
N SER A 463 28.72 -15.27 -13.47
CA SER A 463 29.76 -15.40 -12.45
C SER A 463 29.36 -16.44 -11.41
N GLY A 464 30.27 -17.35 -11.05
CA GLY A 464 30.02 -18.41 -10.08
C GLY A 464 29.25 -19.61 -10.62
N PHE A 465 29.03 -19.68 -11.93
CA PHE A 465 28.41 -20.81 -12.62
C PHE A 465 29.47 -21.77 -13.19
N SER A 466 29.07 -23.03 -13.33
CA SER A 466 29.82 -24.07 -14.03
C SER A 466 29.64 -23.92 -15.57
N ASP A 467 30.50 -24.60 -16.32
CA ASP A 467 30.35 -24.65 -17.79
C ASP A 467 29.08 -25.42 -18.20
N GLU A 468 28.69 -26.42 -17.42
CA GLU A 468 27.49 -27.22 -17.63
C GLU A 468 26.34 -26.69 -16.75
N ALA A 469 25.23 -26.27 -17.37
CA ALA A 469 24.08 -25.71 -16.64
C ALA A 469 23.42 -26.72 -15.69
N ASP A 470 23.41 -28.00 -16.02
CA ASP A 470 22.84 -29.05 -15.16
C ASP A 470 23.57 -29.20 -13.81
N ASP A 471 24.82 -28.71 -13.71
CA ASP A 471 25.53 -28.67 -12.43
C ASP A 471 25.04 -27.56 -11.52
N ASP A 472 24.45 -26.53 -12.08
CA ASP A 472 23.99 -25.33 -11.38
C ASP A 472 22.49 -25.26 -11.16
N PHE A 473 21.69 -25.97 -11.95
CA PHE A 473 20.23 -25.91 -11.89
C PHE A 473 19.62 -27.28 -11.55
N ILE A 474 18.44 -27.23 -10.94
CA ILE A 474 17.61 -28.40 -10.67
C ILE A 474 16.13 -28.05 -10.85
N ALA A 475 15.42 -28.83 -11.65
CA ALA A 475 13.99 -28.68 -11.80
C ALA A 475 13.25 -29.17 -10.55
N VAL A 476 12.22 -28.38 -10.16
CA VAL A 476 11.30 -28.75 -9.07
C VAL A 476 9.85 -28.49 -9.52
N ASN A 477 8.90 -29.14 -8.84
CA ASN A 477 7.48 -29.01 -9.12
C ASN A 477 7.12 -29.27 -10.61
N LEU A 478 7.72 -30.31 -11.19
CA LEU A 478 7.23 -30.90 -12.42
C LEU A 478 6.14 -31.94 -12.08
N SER A 479 5.03 -31.97 -12.82
CA SER A 479 3.99 -32.97 -12.58
C SER A 479 4.43 -34.35 -13.08
N ASP A 480 5.21 -34.41 -14.17
CA ASP A 480 5.76 -35.62 -14.76
C ASP A 480 7.05 -35.30 -15.53
N GLY A 481 7.88 -36.31 -15.82
CA GLY A 481 9.09 -36.15 -16.59
C GLY A 481 10.29 -35.56 -15.82
N TYR A 482 11.30 -35.14 -16.55
CA TYR A 482 12.48 -34.43 -16.06
C TYR A 482 12.90 -33.33 -17.04
N ALA A 483 13.65 -32.36 -16.55
CA ALA A 483 14.17 -31.25 -17.34
C ALA A 483 15.69 -31.31 -17.41
N GLU A 484 16.24 -30.95 -18.55
CA GLU A 484 17.67 -30.76 -18.82
C GLU A 484 17.92 -29.27 -19.10
N PHE A 485 19.03 -28.75 -18.58
CA PHE A 485 19.40 -27.35 -18.71
C PHE A 485 20.68 -27.21 -19.55
N GLN A 486 20.75 -26.15 -20.37
CA GLN A 486 21.97 -25.78 -21.06
C GLN A 486 22.18 -24.27 -21.12
N TRP A 487 23.44 -23.85 -21.19
CA TRP A 487 23.83 -22.51 -21.58
C TRP A 487 24.11 -22.46 -23.08
N VAL A 488 23.51 -21.49 -23.77
CA VAL A 488 23.83 -21.20 -25.17
C VAL A 488 24.23 -19.72 -25.29
N ASP A 489 24.97 -19.39 -26.38
CA ASP A 489 25.28 -18.01 -26.72
C ASP A 489 24.04 -17.34 -27.35
N GLY A 490 23.57 -16.25 -26.75
CA GLY A 490 22.49 -15.40 -27.27
C GLY A 490 23.00 -14.07 -27.83
N ASP A 491 22.07 -13.23 -28.26
CA ASP A 491 22.39 -11.92 -28.85
C ASP A 491 23.05 -10.96 -27.84
N PHE A 492 22.74 -11.06 -26.56
CA PHE A 492 23.25 -10.18 -25.50
C PHE A 492 24.18 -10.86 -24.50
N GLY A 493 24.43 -12.17 -24.64
CA GLY A 493 25.27 -12.91 -23.70
C GLY A 493 24.93 -14.38 -23.65
N LYS A 494 24.65 -14.91 -22.47
CA LYS A 494 24.29 -16.31 -22.25
C LYS A 494 22.80 -16.47 -22.02
N VAL A 495 22.20 -17.49 -22.63
CA VAL A 495 20.80 -17.86 -22.45
C VAL A 495 20.74 -19.23 -21.77
N LEU A 496 20.07 -19.27 -20.62
CA LEU A 496 19.67 -20.53 -20.00
C LEU A 496 18.46 -21.07 -20.71
N GLN A 497 18.57 -22.28 -21.23
CA GLN A 497 17.48 -22.99 -21.88
C GLN A 497 17.12 -24.25 -21.08
N VAL A 498 15.86 -24.70 -21.21
CA VAL A 498 15.35 -25.95 -20.69
C VAL A 498 14.73 -26.79 -21.79
N SER A 499 14.95 -28.10 -21.74
CA SER A 499 14.25 -29.10 -22.53
C SER A 499 13.60 -30.13 -21.59
N PHE A 500 12.42 -30.62 -21.97
CA PHE A 500 11.67 -31.59 -21.16
C PHE A 500 11.68 -32.95 -21.81
N SER A 501 11.80 -33.97 -20.99
CA SER A 501 11.76 -35.39 -21.42
C SER A 501 10.78 -36.19 -20.58
N SER A 502 10.09 -37.13 -21.19
CA SER A 502 9.18 -38.04 -20.46
C SER A 502 9.96 -39.09 -19.68
N VAL A 503 9.45 -39.47 -18.50
CA VAL A 503 9.89 -40.71 -17.88
C VAL A 503 9.48 -41.89 -18.76
N PRO A 504 10.45 -42.72 -19.20
CA PRO A 504 10.06 -43.91 -19.99
C PRO A 504 9.06 -44.76 -19.19
N GLU A 505 7.92 -45.08 -19.79
CA GLU A 505 6.92 -45.87 -19.14
C GLU A 505 7.52 -47.19 -18.59
N PRO A 506 7.12 -47.64 -17.38
CA PRO A 506 7.59 -48.90 -16.82
C PRO A 506 7.39 -50.07 -17.76
N ALA A 507 6.38 -50.00 -18.67
CA ALA A 507 6.14 -50.97 -19.72
C ALA A 507 7.28 -51.03 -20.75
N ALA A 508 7.92 -49.90 -21.09
CA ALA A 508 9.06 -49.87 -21.99
C ALA A 508 10.29 -50.58 -21.38
N PHE A 509 10.54 -50.36 -20.07
CA PHE A 509 11.57 -51.10 -19.34
C PHE A 509 11.22 -52.58 -19.20
N ALA A 510 9.95 -52.93 -18.91
CA ALA A 510 9.51 -54.32 -18.83
C ALA A 510 9.67 -55.02 -20.18
N ALA A 511 9.34 -54.37 -21.30
CA ALA A 511 9.55 -54.87 -22.64
C ALA A 511 11.04 -55.08 -22.96
N LEU A 512 11.90 -54.10 -22.62
CA LEU A 512 13.34 -54.18 -22.83
C LEU A 512 13.96 -55.33 -22.00
N PHE A 513 13.60 -55.42 -20.71
CA PHE A 513 14.06 -56.51 -19.84
C PHE A 513 13.48 -57.86 -20.27
N GLY A 514 12.24 -57.90 -20.74
CA GLY A 514 11.62 -59.06 -21.31
C GLY A 514 12.32 -59.57 -22.57
N LEU A 515 12.68 -58.65 -23.46
CA LEU A 515 13.49 -58.94 -24.66
C LEU A 515 14.89 -59.45 -24.29
N LEU A 516 15.59 -58.78 -23.35
CA LEU A 516 16.90 -59.22 -22.85
C LEU A 516 16.81 -60.61 -22.20
N ALA A 517 15.80 -60.90 -21.44
CA ALA A 517 15.55 -62.21 -20.86
C ALA A 517 15.29 -63.27 -21.92
N LEU A 518 14.53 -62.97 -22.96
CA LEU A 518 14.28 -63.82 -24.12
C LEU A 518 15.57 -64.12 -24.89
N PHE A 519 16.42 -63.10 -25.11
CA PHE A 519 17.72 -63.28 -25.75
C PHE A 519 18.66 -64.13 -24.90
N ALA A 520 18.69 -63.95 -23.56
CA ALA A 520 19.48 -64.76 -22.65
C ALA A 520 18.99 -66.24 -22.61
N ALA A 521 17.67 -66.46 -22.68
CA ALA A 521 17.08 -67.77 -22.73
C ALA A 521 17.32 -68.48 -24.07
N ALA A 522 17.27 -67.76 -25.19
CA ALA A 522 17.60 -68.29 -26.51
C ALA A 522 19.08 -68.72 -26.63
N ARG A 523 20.00 -67.92 -26.02
CA ARG A 523 21.43 -68.22 -26.02
C ARG A 523 21.80 -69.45 -25.22
N LYS A 524 20.96 -69.92 -24.30
CA LYS A 524 21.14 -71.17 -23.53
C LYS A 524 20.63 -72.41 -24.26
N ARG A 525 19.98 -72.25 -25.40
CA ARG A 525 19.42 -73.35 -26.20
C ARG A 525 20.24 -73.73 -27.46
N PHE A 526 21.32 -73.03 -27.67
CA PHE A 526 22.36 -73.32 -28.65
C PHE A 526 23.70 -73.50 -27.87
#